data_1a394617d2fc6983127ce5a7ab49a631
#
_entry.id   1a394617d2fc6983127ce5a7ab49a631
#
_cell.length_a   1.000
_cell.length_b   1.000
_cell.length_c   1.000
_cell.angle_alpha   90.00
_cell.angle_beta   90.00
_cell.angle_gamma   90.00
#
_symmetry.space_group_name_H-M   'P 1'
#
loop_
_entity.id
_entity.type
_entity.pdbx_description
1 polymer ?
#
loop_
_entity_poly.entity_id
_entity_poly.type
_entity_poly.pdbx_seq_one_letter_code
_entity_poly.pdbx_strand_id
1 'polypeptide(L)'
;MTWHIIGILAFVVIYNIWRYYHEDDNYADCPVDTTTSSTNQESEKVMEEKISARQLALKAIENIGSEPKYTEEGRIQFEYQGVIFLMEAANDCDFVNLIWPWCYSFSKFDIDEFARVRQVINDINAYGIVSVFYGNTDSDEVAVHVKKNFVFIQQIPNIEDYLRMMLDNFFRTVRKLELEIEKLKMQECER
;
A
#
# COMPACT_ATOMS: atom_id res chain seq x y z
N MET A 1 -11.14 -10.68 -29.98
CA MET A 1 -11.63 -11.44 -28.78
C MET A 1 -10.73 -11.30 -27.54
N THR A 2 -9.50 -10.86 -27.63
CA THR A 2 -8.52 -10.80 -26.52
C THR A 2 -8.66 -9.59 -25.60
N TRP A 3 -9.17 -8.46 -26.07
CA TRP A 3 -9.29 -7.21 -25.30
C TRP A 3 -10.42 -7.25 -24.24
N HIS A 4 -11.49 -8.01 -24.47
CA HIS A 4 -12.58 -8.16 -23.49
C HIS A 4 -12.18 -9.04 -22.30
N ILE A 5 -11.27 -9.99 -22.49
CA ILE A 5 -10.81 -10.89 -21.43
C ILE A 5 -9.89 -10.14 -20.46
N ILE A 6 -9.04 -9.25 -20.98
CA ILE A 6 -8.14 -8.43 -20.15
C ILE A 6 -8.95 -7.43 -19.30
N GLY A 7 -10.00 -6.84 -19.86
CA GLY A 7 -10.91 -5.94 -19.11
C GLY A 7 -11.66 -6.66 -17.99
N ILE A 8 -12.11 -7.89 -18.22
CA ILE A 8 -12.83 -8.68 -17.21
C ILE A 8 -11.88 -9.12 -16.08
N LEU A 9 -10.65 -9.53 -16.39
CA LEU A 9 -9.65 -9.88 -15.39
C LEU A 9 -9.26 -8.69 -14.51
N ALA A 10 -9.10 -7.51 -15.10
CA ALA A 10 -8.84 -6.29 -14.33
C ALA A 10 -10.02 -5.93 -13.40
N PHE A 11 -11.26 -6.10 -13.87
CA PHE A 11 -12.45 -5.83 -13.07
C PHE A 11 -12.62 -6.82 -11.91
N VAL A 12 -12.33 -8.09 -12.12
CA VAL A 12 -12.38 -9.14 -11.09
C VAL A 12 -11.32 -8.88 -10.02
N VAL A 13 -10.11 -8.47 -10.41
CA VAL A 13 -9.03 -8.12 -9.48
C VAL A 13 -9.42 -6.93 -8.61
N ILE A 14 -9.97 -5.88 -9.21
CA ILE A 14 -10.40 -4.66 -8.50
C ILE A 14 -11.58 -4.98 -7.56
N TYR A 15 -12.56 -5.76 -7.99
CA TYR A 15 -13.72 -6.14 -7.20
C TYR A 15 -13.34 -7.00 -5.97
N ASN A 16 -12.41 -7.94 -6.12
CA ASN A 16 -11.95 -8.78 -5.01
C ASN A 16 -11.13 -8.00 -3.97
N ILE A 17 -10.36 -7.01 -4.41
CA ILE A 17 -9.70 -6.07 -3.51
C ILE A 17 -10.74 -5.26 -2.74
N TRP A 18 -11.81 -4.80 -3.38
CA TRP A 18 -12.89 -4.04 -2.77
C TRP A 18 -13.60 -4.82 -1.66
N ARG A 19 -13.97 -6.08 -1.91
CA ARG A 19 -14.69 -6.92 -0.94
C ARG A 19 -13.86 -7.21 0.31
N TYR A 20 -12.57 -7.47 0.15
CA TYR A 20 -11.65 -7.74 1.27
C TYR A 20 -11.51 -6.54 2.22
N TYR A 21 -11.55 -5.32 1.71
CA TYR A 21 -11.43 -4.11 2.53
C TYR A 21 -12.76 -3.59 3.09
N HIS A 22 -13.90 -4.06 2.60
CA HIS A 22 -15.20 -3.66 3.14
C HIS A 22 -15.67 -4.50 4.34
N GLU A 23 -15.04 -5.64 4.61
CA GLU A 23 -15.34 -6.44 5.80
C GLU A 23 -14.65 -5.91 7.08
N ASP A 24 -13.67 -4.98 6.97
CA ASP A 24 -12.95 -4.37 8.10
C ASP A 24 -13.18 -2.85 8.21
N ASP A 25 -14.44 -2.38 8.12
CA ASP A 25 -14.84 -0.96 8.26
C ASP A 25 -14.61 -0.35 9.66
N ASN A 26 -13.61 -0.81 10.41
CA ASN A 26 -13.21 -0.27 11.71
C ASN A 26 -11.82 0.38 11.72
N TYR A 27 -11.32 0.86 10.60
CA TYR A 27 -10.04 1.56 10.54
C TYR A 27 -10.23 3.00 10.05
N ALA A 28 -10.42 3.91 10.97
CA ALA A 28 -9.99 5.30 10.95
C ALA A 28 -10.80 6.17 11.92
N ASP A 29 -10.79 5.86 13.19
CA ASP A 29 -10.99 6.92 14.18
C ASP A 29 -9.61 7.50 14.51
N CYS A 30 -9.22 8.55 13.79
CA CYS A 30 -8.22 9.48 14.31
C CYS A 30 -8.85 10.14 15.55
N PRO A 31 -8.24 10.08 16.74
CA PRO A 31 -8.81 10.70 17.92
C PRO A 31 -8.89 12.22 17.71
N VAL A 32 -10.12 12.73 17.66
CA VAL A 32 -10.39 14.17 17.67
C VAL A 32 -10.24 14.65 19.11
N ASP A 33 -9.09 15.19 19.46
CA ASP A 33 -8.93 15.95 20.68
C ASP A 33 -9.61 17.30 20.54
N THR A 34 -10.82 17.37 21.06
CA THR A 34 -11.54 18.63 21.26
C THR A 34 -11.09 19.25 22.59
N THR A 35 -10.08 20.09 22.54
CA THR A 35 -9.79 20.98 23.70
C THR A 35 -9.78 22.41 23.25
N THR A 36 -10.93 23.04 23.46
CA THR A 36 -11.12 24.50 23.40
C THR A 36 -10.41 25.15 24.56
N SER A 37 -9.44 26.01 24.33
CA SER A 37 -9.17 27.14 25.23
C SER A 37 -8.66 28.34 24.46
N SER A 38 -9.49 29.36 24.53
CA SER A 38 -9.31 30.72 24.08
C SER A 38 -8.17 31.40 24.85
N THR A 39 -7.20 31.98 24.12
CA THR A 39 -6.48 33.17 24.57
C THR A 39 -6.07 33.98 23.35
N ASN A 40 -6.63 35.19 23.27
CA ASN A 40 -6.31 36.21 22.28
C ASN A 40 -4.84 36.65 22.42
N GLN A 41 -4.08 36.48 21.36
CA GLN A 41 -2.97 37.39 21.05
C GLN A 41 -2.90 37.57 19.53
N GLU A 42 -3.26 38.76 19.09
CA GLU A 42 -3.06 39.27 17.75
C GLU A 42 -1.56 39.30 17.43
N SER A 43 -1.14 38.37 16.60
CA SER A 43 0.04 38.49 15.75
C SER A 43 -0.40 38.02 14.37
N GLU A 44 -0.30 38.87 13.36
CA GLU A 44 -0.46 38.52 11.95
C GLU A 44 0.48 37.35 11.60
N LYS A 45 0.00 36.14 11.85
CA LYS A 45 0.61 34.92 11.35
C LYS A 45 -0.01 34.73 9.98
N VAL A 46 0.79 34.94 8.93
CA VAL A 46 0.47 34.46 7.59
C VAL A 46 0.06 33.00 7.79
N MET A 47 -1.25 32.72 7.66
CA MET A 47 -1.75 31.36 7.69
C MET A 47 -1.23 30.70 6.41
N GLU A 48 -0.11 29.99 6.51
CA GLU A 48 0.28 29.03 5.49
C GLU A 48 -0.91 28.05 5.35
N GLU A 49 -1.52 28.07 4.18
CA GLU A 49 -2.63 27.18 3.86
C GLU A 49 -2.13 25.73 4.01
N LYS A 50 -2.66 25.02 5.00
CA LYS A 50 -2.27 23.63 5.26
C LYS A 50 -2.69 22.76 4.08
N ILE A 51 -1.73 22.34 3.27
CA ILE A 51 -1.96 21.39 2.17
C ILE A 51 -2.31 20.04 2.78
N SER A 52 -3.43 19.43 2.35
CA SER A 52 -3.83 18.11 2.83
C SER A 52 -2.86 17.01 2.37
N ALA A 53 -2.77 15.92 3.14
CA ALA A 53 -1.95 14.76 2.76
C ALA A 53 -2.33 14.23 1.37
N ARG A 54 -3.61 14.28 1.01
CA ARG A 54 -4.10 13.89 -0.33
C ARG A 54 -3.56 14.77 -1.45
N GLN A 55 -3.61 16.09 -1.29
CA GLN A 55 -3.07 17.04 -2.28
C GLN A 55 -1.56 16.92 -2.39
N LEU A 56 -0.89 16.74 -1.26
CA LEU A 56 0.55 16.54 -1.19
C LEU A 56 0.97 15.23 -1.88
N ALA A 57 0.20 14.16 -1.67
CA ALA A 57 0.43 12.86 -2.32
C ALA A 57 0.31 12.95 -3.84
N LEU A 58 -0.76 13.58 -4.36
CA LEU A 58 -0.93 13.78 -5.81
C LEU A 58 0.27 14.51 -6.41
N LYS A 59 0.64 15.64 -5.81
CA LYS A 59 1.77 16.44 -6.27
C LYS A 59 3.10 15.68 -6.22
N ALA A 60 3.34 14.93 -5.16
CA ALA A 60 4.56 14.13 -5.04
C ALA A 60 4.61 12.99 -6.07
N ILE A 61 3.47 12.32 -6.35
CA ILE A 61 3.38 11.28 -7.38
C ILE A 61 3.66 11.87 -8.78
N GLU A 62 3.09 13.02 -9.11
CA GLU A 62 3.37 13.72 -10.38
C GLU A 62 4.86 14.10 -10.48
N ASN A 63 5.45 14.63 -9.41
CA ASN A 63 6.84 15.06 -9.38
C ASN A 63 7.86 13.90 -9.49
N ILE A 64 7.48 12.68 -9.10
CA ILE A 64 8.31 11.50 -9.34
C ILE A 64 8.17 10.94 -10.76
N GLY A 65 7.32 11.56 -11.61
CA GLY A 65 7.12 11.20 -13.00
C GLY A 65 6.03 10.16 -13.23
N SER A 66 5.14 9.96 -12.26
CA SER A 66 3.99 9.04 -12.36
C SER A 66 2.70 9.83 -12.56
N GLU A 67 1.71 9.23 -13.22
CA GLU A 67 0.39 9.82 -13.45
C GLU A 67 -0.61 9.26 -12.43
N PRO A 68 -1.07 10.06 -11.44
CA PRO A 68 -2.06 9.60 -10.47
C PRO A 68 -3.45 9.56 -11.09
N LYS A 69 -4.22 8.50 -10.79
CA LYS A 69 -5.62 8.33 -11.19
C LYS A 69 -6.44 7.95 -9.97
N TYR A 70 -7.70 8.37 -9.93
CA TYR A 70 -8.60 7.93 -8.88
C TYR A 70 -9.27 6.61 -9.26
N THR A 71 -9.33 5.68 -8.33
CA THR A 71 -10.21 4.51 -8.43
C THR A 71 -11.65 4.90 -8.09
N GLU A 72 -12.60 4.02 -8.37
CA GLU A 72 -14.01 4.21 -8.01
C GLU A 72 -14.21 4.38 -6.49
N GLU A 73 -13.35 3.75 -5.68
CA GLU A 73 -13.35 3.86 -4.22
C GLU A 73 -12.62 5.12 -3.71
N GLY A 74 -12.16 5.99 -4.60
CA GLY A 74 -11.49 7.24 -4.27
C GLY A 74 -10.03 7.09 -3.82
N ARG A 75 -9.41 5.92 -4.01
CA ARG A 75 -7.96 5.72 -3.82
C ARG A 75 -7.19 6.35 -4.96
N ILE A 76 -5.93 6.72 -4.70
CA ILE A 76 -5.00 7.18 -5.73
C ILE A 76 -4.27 5.96 -6.27
N GLN A 77 -4.47 5.66 -7.55
CA GLN A 77 -3.72 4.63 -8.27
C GLN A 77 -2.64 5.30 -9.11
N PHE A 78 -1.44 4.77 -9.12
CA PHE A 78 -0.34 5.22 -9.98
C PHE A 78 0.60 4.08 -10.33
N GLU A 79 1.32 4.24 -11.43
CA GLU A 79 2.35 3.28 -11.86
C GLU A 79 3.74 3.84 -11.55
N TYR A 80 4.60 3.02 -10.93
CA TYR A 80 6.00 3.35 -10.69
C TYR A 80 6.87 2.14 -11.00
N GLN A 81 7.85 2.32 -11.89
CA GLN A 81 8.76 1.26 -12.38
C GLN A 81 8.04 0.00 -12.88
N GLY A 82 6.93 0.17 -13.60
CA GLY A 82 6.14 -0.94 -14.15
C GLY A 82 5.21 -1.63 -13.16
N VAL A 83 5.08 -1.11 -11.94
CA VAL A 83 4.23 -1.65 -10.88
C VAL A 83 3.11 -0.68 -10.54
N ILE A 84 1.90 -1.21 -10.40
CA ILE A 84 0.73 -0.43 -9.97
C ILE A 84 0.70 -0.40 -8.44
N PHE A 85 0.66 0.82 -7.89
CA PHE A 85 0.47 1.09 -6.47
C PHE A 85 -0.89 1.73 -6.22
N LEU A 86 -1.44 1.47 -5.05
CA LEU A 86 -2.62 2.14 -4.52
C LEU A 86 -2.22 2.95 -3.29
N MET A 87 -2.67 4.20 -3.22
CA MET A 87 -2.44 5.06 -2.06
C MET A 87 -3.77 5.57 -1.53
N GLU A 88 -4.02 5.35 -0.26
CA GLU A 88 -5.12 5.93 0.48
C GLU A 88 -4.59 7.15 1.23
N ALA A 89 -5.17 8.30 0.96
CA ALA A 89 -4.81 9.57 1.57
C ALA A 89 -6.09 10.36 1.85
N ALA A 90 -6.37 10.68 3.10
CA ALA A 90 -7.48 11.50 3.52
C ALA A 90 -7.08 12.98 3.58
N ASN A 91 -8.07 13.88 3.53
CA ASN A 91 -7.80 15.32 3.60
C ASN A 91 -7.54 15.80 5.05
N ASP A 92 -8.04 15.08 6.02
CA ASP A 92 -8.05 15.38 7.45
C ASP A 92 -7.03 14.57 8.26
N CYS A 93 -6.25 13.74 7.59
CA CYS A 93 -5.26 12.85 8.20
C CYS A 93 -3.86 13.13 7.65
N ASP A 94 -2.87 13.14 8.52
CA ASP A 94 -1.47 13.34 8.17
C ASP A 94 -0.75 12.04 7.76
N PHE A 95 -1.49 10.93 7.68
CA PHE A 95 -0.99 9.62 7.28
C PHE A 95 -1.51 9.22 5.92
N VAL A 96 -0.69 8.48 5.18
CA VAL A 96 -1.10 7.78 3.97
C VAL A 96 -0.84 6.28 4.14
N ASN A 97 -1.68 5.48 3.49
CA ASN A 97 -1.49 4.05 3.37
C ASN A 97 -1.12 3.71 1.94
N LEU A 98 0.08 3.21 1.73
CA LEU A 98 0.57 2.78 0.43
C LEU A 98 0.49 1.25 0.34
N ILE A 99 -0.02 0.74 -0.79
CA ILE A 99 -0.25 -0.68 -1.02
C ILE A 99 0.31 -1.07 -2.38
N TRP A 100 1.06 -2.17 -2.44
CA TRP A 100 1.35 -2.92 -3.64
C TRP A 100 0.48 -4.17 -3.64
N PRO A 101 -0.63 -4.17 -4.38
CA PRO A 101 -1.51 -5.32 -4.45
C PRO A 101 -0.92 -6.42 -5.34
N TRP A 102 -1.17 -7.68 -5.01
CA TRP A 102 -0.84 -8.85 -5.84
C TRP A 102 0.65 -8.94 -6.20
N CYS A 103 1.54 -8.61 -5.26
CA CYS A 103 2.98 -8.72 -5.49
C CYS A 103 3.45 -10.16 -5.67
N TYR A 104 2.68 -11.13 -5.18
CA TYR A 104 2.89 -12.56 -5.34
C TYR A 104 1.53 -13.28 -5.28
N SER A 105 1.40 -14.44 -5.96
CA SER A 105 0.22 -15.29 -5.83
C SER A 105 0.57 -16.76 -5.98
N PHE A 106 -0.26 -17.64 -5.41
CA PHE A 106 -0.11 -19.06 -5.50
C PHE A 106 -1.47 -19.77 -5.33
N SER A 107 -1.54 -21.05 -5.75
CA SER A 107 -2.77 -21.83 -5.61
C SER A 107 -3.10 -22.09 -4.13
N LYS A 108 -4.35 -21.86 -3.72
CA LYS A 108 -4.82 -22.17 -2.36
C LYS A 108 -4.75 -23.67 -2.01
N PHE A 109 -4.61 -24.54 -3.02
CA PHE A 109 -4.45 -25.99 -2.86
C PHE A 109 -2.98 -26.41 -2.69
N ASP A 110 -2.03 -25.52 -2.94
CA ASP A 110 -0.61 -25.76 -2.71
C ASP A 110 -0.26 -25.51 -1.24
N ILE A 111 -0.43 -26.55 -0.42
CA ILE A 111 -0.22 -26.49 1.02
C ILE A 111 1.26 -26.22 1.36
N ASP A 112 2.18 -26.76 0.56
CA ASP A 112 3.61 -26.59 0.77
C ASP A 112 4.02 -25.16 0.46
N GLU A 113 3.53 -24.59 -0.63
CA GLU A 113 3.76 -23.16 -0.95
C GLU A 113 3.13 -22.26 0.11
N PHE A 114 1.92 -22.57 0.57
CA PHE A 114 1.28 -21.82 1.65
C PHE A 114 2.12 -21.82 2.93
N ALA A 115 2.69 -22.97 3.31
CA ALA A 115 3.53 -23.07 4.49
C ALA A 115 4.82 -22.23 4.36
N ARG A 116 5.50 -22.30 3.20
CA ARG A 116 6.68 -21.50 2.89
C ARG A 116 6.40 -20.00 2.92
N VAL A 117 5.37 -19.57 2.20
CA VAL A 117 4.96 -18.15 2.14
C VAL A 117 4.63 -17.62 3.52
N ARG A 118 3.87 -18.36 4.32
CA ARG A 118 3.53 -17.96 5.70
C ARG A 118 4.77 -17.81 6.58
N GLN A 119 5.72 -18.74 6.49
CA GLN A 119 6.98 -18.65 7.23
C GLN A 119 7.75 -17.40 6.83
N VAL A 120 7.96 -17.16 5.54
CA VAL A 120 8.69 -16.00 5.02
C VAL A 120 8.01 -14.68 5.39
N ILE A 121 6.69 -14.61 5.30
CA ILE A 121 5.92 -13.42 5.71
C ILE A 121 6.14 -13.11 7.20
N ASN A 122 6.10 -14.11 8.07
CA ASN A 122 6.36 -13.91 9.49
C ASN A 122 7.76 -13.35 9.74
N ASP A 123 8.78 -13.90 9.06
CA ASP A 123 10.17 -13.46 9.18
C ASP A 123 10.36 -12.03 8.64
N ILE A 124 9.70 -11.69 7.52
CA ILE A 124 9.74 -10.33 6.99
C ILE A 124 9.06 -9.35 7.95
N ASN A 125 7.88 -9.69 8.45
CA ASN A 125 7.11 -8.79 9.33
C ASN A 125 7.76 -8.60 10.71
N ALA A 126 8.55 -9.56 11.18
CA ALA A 126 9.27 -9.44 12.45
C ALA A 126 10.36 -8.35 12.42
N TYR A 127 10.96 -8.10 11.26
CA TYR A 127 12.12 -7.19 11.13
C TYR A 127 11.96 -6.15 10.02
N GLY A 128 10.89 -6.22 9.25
CA GLY A 128 10.66 -5.37 8.07
C GLY A 128 10.07 -4.01 8.42
N ILE A 129 10.36 -3.04 7.55
CA ILE A 129 9.77 -1.69 7.61
C ILE A 129 8.36 -1.69 6.99
N VAL A 130 8.12 -2.61 6.04
CA VAL A 130 6.90 -2.74 5.26
C VAL A 130 6.22 -4.04 5.65
N SER A 131 4.92 -4.04 5.81
CA SER A 131 4.15 -5.22 6.19
C SER A 131 3.72 -6.01 4.97
N VAL A 132 3.88 -7.33 5.03
CA VAL A 132 3.41 -8.29 4.03
C VAL A 132 2.23 -9.05 4.60
N PHE A 133 1.17 -9.22 3.82
CA PHE A 133 0.00 -9.97 4.22
C PHE A 133 -0.58 -10.72 3.02
N TYR A 134 -1.39 -11.71 3.27
CA TYR A 134 -2.08 -12.45 2.23
C TYR A 134 -3.58 -12.49 2.50
N GLY A 135 -4.36 -12.63 1.43
CA GLY A 135 -5.80 -12.77 1.48
C GLY A 135 -6.29 -13.87 0.55
N ASN A 136 -7.38 -14.49 0.93
CA ASN A 136 -8.09 -15.38 0.03
C ASN A 136 -8.80 -14.55 -1.04
N THR A 137 -8.74 -15.01 -2.26
CA THR A 137 -9.51 -14.46 -3.36
C THR A 137 -10.74 -15.30 -3.61
N ASP A 138 -11.71 -14.81 -4.39
CA ASP A 138 -12.84 -15.61 -4.85
C ASP A 138 -12.40 -16.66 -5.89
N SER A 139 -11.15 -16.56 -6.38
CA SER A 139 -10.50 -17.54 -7.23
C SER A 139 -9.81 -18.64 -6.39
N ASP A 140 -9.24 -19.64 -7.08
CA ASP A 140 -8.44 -20.69 -6.46
C ASP A 140 -7.02 -20.23 -6.09
N GLU A 141 -6.81 -18.92 -5.93
CA GLU A 141 -5.52 -18.33 -5.60
C GLU A 141 -5.53 -17.61 -4.26
N VAL A 142 -4.39 -17.60 -3.62
CA VAL A 142 -4.04 -16.73 -2.49
C VAL A 142 -3.19 -15.59 -3.01
N ALA A 143 -3.63 -14.36 -2.77
CA ALA A 143 -2.90 -13.17 -3.16
C ALA A 143 -2.05 -12.65 -2.00
N VAL A 144 -0.82 -12.24 -2.28
CA VAL A 144 0.08 -11.60 -1.33
C VAL A 144 0.20 -10.12 -1.67
N HIS A 145 0.09 -9.29 -0.66
CA HIS A 145 0.13 -7.85 -0.77
C HIS A 145 1.17 -7.26 0.18
N VAL A 146 1.67 -6.10 -0.16
CA VAL A 146 2.59 -5.34 0.69
C VAL A 146 1.96 -4.00 1.01
N LYS A 147 2.01 -3.56 2.28
CA LYS A 147 1.46 -2.27 2.69
C LYS A 147 2.34 -1.56 3.73
N LYS A 148 2.20 -0.24 3.78
CA LYS A 148 2.84 0.62 4.77
C LYS A 148 2.02 1.86 5.03
N ASN A 149 1.74 2.12 6.31
CA ASN A 149 1.26 3.41 6.77
C ASN A 149 2.45 4.29 7.17
N PHE A 150 2.46 5.53 6.73
CA PHE A 150 3.50 6.50 7.09
C PHE A 150 2.98 7.93 7.07
N VAL A 151 3.64 8.79 7.83
CA VAL A 151 3.33 10.23 7.88
C VAL A 151 3.64 10.86 6.52
N PHE A 152 2.73 11.70 6.02
CA PHE A 152 2.91 12.40 4.75
C PHE A 152 2.43 13.85 4.88
N ILE A 153 3.32 14.71 5.35
CA ILE A 153 3.05 16.10 5.72
C ILE A 153 4.01 17.06 5.03
N GLN A 154 3.61 18.31 4.87
CA GLN A 154 4.36 19.33 4.16
C GLN A 154 5.73 19.63 4.80
N GLN A 155 5.90 19.36 6.09
CA GLN A 155 7.14 19.59 6.82
C GLN A 155 8.24 18.55 6.51
N ILE A 156 7.93 17.47 5.78
CA ILE A 156 8.93 16.50 5.35
C ILE A 156 9.78 17.13 4.25
N PRO A 157 11.10 17.32 4.46
CA PRO A 157 11.98 17.85 3.42
C PRO A 157 12.04 16.89 2.24
N ASN A 158 12.04 17.41 1.01
CA ASN A 158 12.13 16.60 -0.22
C ASN A 158 11.13 15.44 -0.24
N ILE A 159 9.85 15.77 -0.16
CA ILE A 159 8.75 14.80 -0.05
C ILE A 159 8.76 13.76 -1.18
N GLU A 160 9.25 14.14 -2.35
CA GLU A 160 9.41 13.27 -3.52
C GLU A 160 10.46 12.18 -3.26
N ASP A 161 11.60 12.54 -2.68
CA ASP A 161 12.66 11.59 -2.33
C ASP A 161 12.22 10.67 -1.19
N TYR A 162 11.43 11.22 -0.25
CA TYR A 162 10.80 10.43 0.80
C TYR A 162 9.83 9.39 0.21
N LEU A 163 8.98 9.78 -0.75
CA LEU A 163 8.10 8.86 -1.45
C LEU A 163 8.89 7.79 -2.22
N ARG A 164 9.94 8.17 -2.98
CA ARG A 164 10.82 7.21 -3.66
C ARG A 164 11.45 6.21 -2.70
N MET A 165 11.96 6.69 -1.56
CA MET A 165 12.52 5.82 -0.53
C MET A 165 11.50 4.82 0.01
N MET A 166 10.24 5.25 0.20
CA MET A 166 9.17 4.34 0.60
C MET A 166 8.89 3.29 -0.47
N LEU A 167 8.76 3.68 -1.74
CA LEU A 167 8.57 2.78 -2.87
C LEU A 167 9.72 1.76 -2.99
N ASP A 168 10.96 2.20 -2.83
CA ASP A 168 12.15 1.32 -2.85
C ASP A 168 12.09 0.25 -1.75
N ASN A 169 11.55 0.56 -0.57
CA ASN A 169 11.36 -0.42 0.49
C ASN A 169 10.35 -1.51 0.09
N PHE A 170 9.32 -1.18 -0.69
CA PHE A 170 8.40 -2.17 -1.24
C PHE A 170 9.11 -3.12 -2.19
N PHE A 171 9.88 -2.60 -3.16
CA PHE A 171 10.66 -3.43 -4.10
C PHE A 171 11.65 -4.36 -3.37
N ARG A 172 12.37 -3.84 -2.38
CA ARG A 172 13.29 -4.64 -1.57
C ARG A 172 12.55 -5.74 -0.80
N THR A 173 11.38 -5.44 -0.27
CA THR A 173 10.57 -6.39 0.50
C THR A 173 10.04 -7.51 -0.38
N VAL A 174 9.49 -7.18 -1.56
CA VAL A 174 8.99 -8.20 -2.50
C VAL A 174 10.13 -9.06 -3.02
N ARG A 175 11.26 -8.46 -3.40
CA ARG A 175 12.43 -9.24 -3.81
C ARG A 175 12.93 -10.19 -2.71
N LYS A 176 12.92 -9.73 -1.45
CA LYS A 176 13.28 -10.60 -0.31
C LYS A 176 12.29 -11.74 -0.16
N LEU A 177 10.98 -11.47 -0.28
CA LEU A 177 9.93 -12.48 -0.22
C LEU A 177 10.19 -13.60 -1.24
N GLU A 178 10.37 -13.24 -2.51
CA GLU A 178 10.64 -14.20 -3.59
C GLU A 178 11.90 -15.02 -3.35
N LEU A 179 13.00 -14.37 -3.00
CA LEU A 179 14.27 -15.04 -2.77
C LEU A 179 14.23 -16.04 -1.60
N GLU A 180 13.57 -15.68 -0.49
CA GLU A 180 13.48 -16.58 0.67
C GLU A 180 12.51 -17.74 0.39
N ILE A 181 11.44 -17.54 -0.36
CA ILE A 181 10.54 -18.63 -0.81
C ILE A 181 11.33 -19.62 -1.68
N GLU A 182 12.05 -19.14 -2.70
CA GLU A 182 12.86 -20.00 -3.57
C GLU A 182 13.96 -20.76 -2.81
N LYS A 183 14.59 -20.12 -1.85
CA LYS A 183 15.57 -20.76 -0.98
C LYS A 183 14.99 -21.93 -0.17
N LEU A 184 13.78 -21.77 0.38
CA LEU A 184 13.10 -22.85 1.09
C LEU A 184 12.76 -24.01 0.15
N LYS A 185 12.29 -23.73 -1.08
CA LYS A 185 12.05 -24.76 -2.11
C LYS A 185 13.31 -25.57 -2.41
N MET A 186 14.46 -24.92 -2.58
CA MET A 186 15.72 -25.62 -2.84
C MET A 186 16.12 -26.52 -1.68
N GLN A 187 15.99 -26.05 -0.44
CA GLN A 187 16.32 -26.83 0.76
C GLN A 187 15.43 -28.07 0.95
N GLU A 188 14.17 -28.02 0.49
CA GLU A 188 13.26 -29.16 0.54
C GLU A 188 13.62 -30.21 -0.52
N CYS A 189 14.09 -29.80 -1.69
CA CYS A 189 14.50 -30.71 -2.77
C CYS A 189 15.80 -31.47 -2.44
N GLU A 190 16.63 -30.97 -1.50
CA GLU A 190 17.90 -31.59 -1.09
C GLU A 190 17.73 -32.61 0.04
N ARG A 191 16.55 -32.77 0.60
CA ARG A 191 16.21 -33.70 1.70
C ARG A 191 15.61 -35.00 1.18
#